data_8abba580b46751fe4825483587865595
#
_entry.id   8abba580b46751fe4825483587865595
#
_cell.length_a   1.000
_cell.length_b   1.000
_cell.length_c   1.000
_cell.angle_alpha   90.00
_cell.angle_beta   90.00
_cell.angle_gamma   90.00
#
_symmetry.space_group_name_H-M   'P 1'
#
loop_
_entity.id
_entity.type
_entity.pdbx_description
1 polymer ?
#
loop_
_entity_poly.entity_id
_entity_poly.type
_entity_poly.pdbx_seq_one_letter_code
_entity_poly.pdbx_strand_id
1 'polypeptide(L)'
;YNPFGATYNPQSVIDAITTSLVRQGTATLTAYDAQISGGLFDLAGGAAMMAAGVEYREESIKDIPDDQFQRGLIFGTEAVSAQASRDNWSAFVEFSLPVLDSLELNLAARYDDYSDFGNTTNPKISARWEPLDGLAFRASWGTGFRAPSLAQVGLGPSQESQFFKDTYYCIDQGLDPNSLNCTPLDYTIVFAGNPNLKAEESENFNVGAAWKPNDMWQFSVDYWDIKQDKKIDEVNFGFLYNQFCNVQTSDVCVRGTPLPGDTLGELQSINSSFINIGEQSTNGVDVSAYFRSAVMGGELFVGLDYSRMLEFKKRELNAAGTSLVSRDLTGEYEYPEDRFVLTGDWGFADWGVRATVNYTGSFEDTPDIDFDGVLDYDTNKSRTVGSFTTLNLQARYTGFEGLTLALGIDNALDEEPPFAIGDGDTDLYGYVSGMHDPRGQFIYGKATYRF
;
A
#
# COMPACT_ATOMS: atom_id res chain seq x y z
N TYR A 1 42.53 -10.90 -7.75
CA TYR A 1 41.61 -10.72 -6.62
C TYR A 1 41.51 -12.02 -5.81
N ASN A 2 41.71 -11.91 -4.50
CA ASN A 2 41.54 -13.03 -3.57
C ASN A 2 40.32 -12.81 -2.69
N PRO A 3 39.18 -13.47 -2.98
CA PRO A 3 37.93 -13.31 -2.21
C PRO A 3 37.98 -13.99 -0.82
N PHE A 4 38.95 -14.87 -0.58
CA PHE A 4 39.07 -15.67 0.63
C PHE A 4 40.19 -15.17 1.57
N GLY A 5 40.92 -14.14 1.17
CA GLY A 5 42.03 -13.61 1.97
C GLY A 5 41.53 -12.59 2.99
N ALA A 6 41.72 -12.89 4.28
CA ALA A 6 41.57 -11.88 5.34
C ALA A 6 42.63 -10.78 5.25
N THR A 7 43.62 -10.89 4.36
CA THR A 7 44.68 -9.93 4.13
C THR A 7 44.55 -9.33 2.75
N TYR A 8 44.37 -8.08 2.76
CA TYR A 8 44.38 -7.00 1.80
C TYR A 8 44.79 -7.35 0.37
N ASN A 9 43.82 -7.29 -0.53
CA ASN A 9 44.16 -7.07 -1.93
C ASN A 9 44.89 -5.71 -2.05
N PRO A 10 45.98 -5.60 -2.80
CA PRO A 10 46.61 -4.33 -3.10
C PRO A 10 45.63 -3.35 -3.71
N GLN A 11 45.75 -2.04 -3.41
CA GLN A 11 44.83 -1.02 -3.93
C GLN A 11 44.68 -1.09 -5.45
N SER A 12 45.77 -1.37 -6.17
CA SER A 12 45.73 -1.55 -7.62
C SER A 12 44.84 -2.70 -8.13
N VAL A 13 44.66 -3.74 -7.32
CA VAL A 13 43.71 -4.83 -7.62
C VAL A 13 42.29 -4.40 -7.33
N ILE A 14 42.09 -3.65 -6.23
CA ILE A 14 40.74 -3.10 -5.87
C ILE A 14 40.34 -2.09 -6.97
N ASP A 15 41.21 -1.18 -7.36
CA ASP A 15 40.93 -0.19 -8.41
C ASP A 15 40.64 -0.83 -9.78
N ALA A 16 41.20 -2.02 -10.04
CA ALA A 16 40.97 -2.75 -11.28
C ALA A 16 39.61 -3.49 -11.33
N ILE A 17 38.99 -3.73 -10.18
CA ILE A 17 37.72 -4.49 -10.07
C ILE A 17 36.59 -3.60 -9.57
N THR A 18 36.80 -2.36 -9.21
CA THR A 18 35.80 -1.40 -8.79
C THR A 18 35.61 -0.32 -9.83
N THR A 19 34.40 0.16 -9.96
CA THR A 19 34.06 1.30 -10.82
C THR A 19 33.02 2.15 -10.12
N SER A 20 32.95 3.42 -10.49
CA SER A 20 31.87 4.31 -10.04
C SER A 20 30.75 4.25 -11.06
N LEU A 21 29.55 3.96 -10.58
CA LEU A 21 28.35 3.89 -11.39
C LEU A 21 27.50 5.13 -11.11
N VAL A 22 27.03 5.78 -12.17
CA VAL A 22 26.21 7.00 -12.09
C VAL A 22 24.81 6.69 -12.63
N ARG A 23 23.77 6.88 -11.82
CA ARG A 23 22.39 6.86 -12.25
C ARG A 23 21.87 8.28 -12.37
N GLN A 24 21.26 8.63 -13.50
CA GLN A 24 20.71 9.96 -13.75
C GLN A 24 19.19 9.88 -13.78
N GLY A 25 18.56 10.45 -12.76
CA GLY A 25 17.10 10.57 -12.67
C GLY A 25 16.64 12.02 -12.88
N THR A 26 15.62 12.22 -13.70
CA THR A 26 14.95 13.50 -13.88
C THR A 26 13.44 13.26 -13.84
N ALA A 27 12.73 14.00 -12.98
CA ALA A 27 11.28 14.06 -12.99
C ALA A 27 10.87 15.52 -13.21
N THR A 28 9.95 15.75 -14.13
CA THR A 28 9.43 17.08 -14.44
C THR A 28 7.91 17.08 -14.33
N LEU A 29 7.38 18.09 -13.65
CA LEU A 29 5.97 18.37 -13.54
C LEU A 29 5.75 19.84 -13.90
N THR A 30 4.87 20.09 -14.88
CA THR A 30 4.37 21.42 -15.23
C THR A 30 2.86 21.41 -15.11
N ALA A 31 2.29 22.33 -14.36
CA ALA A 31 0.85 22.43 -14.16
C ALA A 31 0.37 23.88 -14.34
N TYR A 32 -0.81 24.02 -14.95
CA TYR A 32 -1.56 25.27 -15.08
C TYR A 32 -2.98 25.00 -14.62
N ASP A 33 -3.47 25.79 -13.68
CA ASP A 33 -4.84 25.68 -13.18
C ASP A 33 -5.54 27.03 -13.13
N ALA A 34 -6.86 26.99 -13.23
CA ALA A 34 -7.73 28.12 -13.00
C ALA A 34 -9.01 27.65 -12.30
N GLN A 35 -9.41 28.37 -11.27
CA GLN A 35 -10.60 28.04 -10.51
C GLN A 35 -11.41 29.28 -10.16
N ILE A 36 -12.71 29.10 -10.01
CA ILE A 36 -13.66 30.10 -9.54
C ILE A 36 -14.55 29.49 -8.48
N SER A 37 -14.88 30.29 -7.45
CA SER A 37 -15.85 29.88 -6.42
C SER A 37 -16.68 31.05 -5.99
N GLY A 38 -17.91 30.80 -5.55
CA GLY A 38 -18.82 31.87 -5.06
C GLY A 38 -20.20 31.36 -4.70
N GLY A 39 -20.99 32.26 -4.10
CA GLY A 39 -22.40 32.00 -3.82
C GLY A 39 -23.25 32.07 -5.07
N LEU A 40 -24.25 31.17 -5.17
CA LEU A 40 -25.19 31.13 -6.29
C LEU A 40 -26.54 31.70 -5.94
N PHE A 41 -27.16 31.20 -4.90
CA PHE A 41 -28.48 31.60 -4.42
C PHE A 41 -28.65 31.14 -2.96
N ASP A 42 -29.65 31.71 -2.28
CA ASP A 42 -29.96 31.36 -0.90
C ASP A 42 -30.94 30.17 -0.84
N LEU A 43 -30.63 29.22 0.02
CA LEU A 43 -31.47 28.12 0.47
C LEU A 43 -31.95 28.39 1.91
N ALA A 44 -32.81 27.51 2.45
CA ALA A 44 -33.33 27.68 3.81
C ALA A 44 -32.24 27.66 4.88
N GLY A 45 -31.17 26.84 4.66
CA GLY A 45 -30.03 26.71 5.58
C GLY A 45 -28.84 27.66 5.27
N GLY A 46 -28.95 28.56 4.29
CA GLY A 46 -27.89 29.48 3.92
C GLY A 46 -27.58 29.55 2.43
N ALA A 47 -26.50 30.22 2.05
CA ALA A 47 -26.12 30.37 0.65
C ALA A 47 -25.60 29.10 0.04
N ALA A 48 -26.18 28.71 -1.09
CA ALA A 48 -25.62 27.64 -1.94
C ALA A 48 -24.32 28.14 -2.57
N MET A 49 -23.23 27.34 -2.40
CA MET A 49 -21.91 27.68 -2.89
C MET A 49 -21.53 26.75 -4.05
N MET A 50 -20.76 27.27 -5.00
CA MET A 50 -20.19 26.52 -6.10
C MET A 50 -18.69 26.79 -6.19
N ALA A 51 -17.93 25.74 -6.52
CA ALA A 51 -16.58 25.85 -7.05
C ALA A 51 -16.48 25.11 -8.38
N ALA A 52 -15.74 25.65 -9.34
CA ALA A 52 -15.44 24.99 -10.60
C ALA A 52 -14.00 25.34 -11.03
N GLY A 53 -13.34 24.41 -11.70
CA GLY A 53 -11.98 24.64 -12.15
C GLY A 53 -11.60 23.74 -13.30
N VAL A 54 -10.49 24.13 -13.93
CA VAL A 54 -9.83 23.40 -15.01
C VAL A 54 -8.34 23.32 -14.71
N GLU A 55 -7.71 22.24 -15.10
CA GLU A 55 -6.27 22.00 -14.94
C GLU A 55 -5.70 21.38 -16.20
N TYR A 56 -4.48 21.79 -16.55
CA TYR A 56 -3.64 21.11 -17.53
C TYR A 56 -2.31 20.78 -16.89
N ARG A 57 -1.86 19.54 -17.07
CA ARG A 57 -0.62 19.03 -16.45
C ARG A 57 0.20 18.24 -17.46
N GLU A 58 1.49 18.45 -17.45
CA GLU A 58 2.51 17.65 -18.13
C GLU A 58 3.41 16.98 -17.11
N GLU A 59 3.62 15.67 -17.25
CA GLU A 59 4.48 14.87 -16.39
C GLU A 59 5.49 14.10 -17.23
N SER A 60 6.74 14.03 -16.79
CA SER A 60 7.72 13.17 -17.40
C SER A 60 8.69 12.60 -16.38
N ILE A 61 9.14 11.37 -16.62
CA ILE A 61 10.25 10.75 -15.92
C ILE A 61 11.28 10.28 -16.93
N LYS A 62 12.54 10.38 -16.53
CA LYS A 62 13.69 9.79 -17.23
C LYS A 62 14.68 9.32 -16.19
N ASP A 63 14.91 8.03 -16.14
CA ASP A 63 15.84 7.38 -15.22
C ASP A 63 16.77 6.48 -16.02
N ILE A 64 18.03 6.90 -16.13
CA ILE A 64 19.04 6.24 -16.97
C ILE A 64 20.16 5.75 -16.05
N PRO A 65 20.33 4.43 -15.92
CA PRO A 65 21.49 3.84 -15.25
C PRO A 65 22.75 4.03 -16.07
N ASP A 66 23.90 3.82 -15.42
CA ASP A 66 25.22 3.87 -16.08
C ASP A 66 25.26 2.91 -17.28
N ASP A 67 25.92 3.34 -18.34
CA ASP A 67 26.10 2.58 -19.57
C ASP A 67 26.76 1.20 -19.33
N GLN A 68 27.58 1.07 -18.28
CA GLN A 68 28.18 -0.19 -17.92
C GLN A 68 27.16 -1.28 -17.55
N PHE A 69 26.02 -0.92 -16.97
CA PHE A 69 24.91 -1.85 -16.74
C PHE A 69 24.29 -2.32 -18.06
N GLN A 70 23.99 -1.39 -18.96
CA GLN A 70 23.35 -1.72 -20.25
C GLN A 70 24.24 -2.62 -21.12
N ARG A 71 25.56 -2.53 -20.94
CA ARG A 71 26.54 -3.38 -21.63
C ARG A 71 26.84 -4.70 -20.91
N GLY A 72 26.18 -4.98 -19.80
CA GLY A 72 26.40 -6.21 -19.02
C GLY A 72 27.79 -6.32 -18.39
N LEU A 73 28.44 -5.19 -18.11
CA LEU A 73 29.81 -5.18 -17.54
C LEU A 73 29.83 -5.26 -16.01
N ILE A 74 28.67 -5.17 -15.37
CA ILE A 74 28.52 -5.23 -13.91
C ILE A 74 28.00 -6.61 -13.54
N PHE A 75 28.81 -7.35 -12.78
CA PHE A 75 28.48 -8.71 -12.35
C PHE A 75 27.47 -8.70 -11.19
N GLY A 76 26.47 -9.57 -11.27
CA GLY A 76 25.53 -9.86 -10.19
C GLY A 76 24.43 -8.82 -9.96
N THR A 77 24.32 -7.82 -10.82
CA THR A 77 23.23 -6.84 -10.74
C THR A 77 22.92 -6.26 -12.12
N GLU A 78 21.65 -5.96 -12.34
CA GLU A 78 21.13 -5.28 -13.53
C GLU A 78 20.53 -3.94 -13.11
N ALA A 79 20.60 -2.93 -13.94
CA ALA A 79 19.89 -1.67 -13.74
C ALA A 79 19.09 -1.32 -14.97
N VAL A 80 17.80 -1.14 -14.77
CA VAL A 80 16.82 -0.91 -15.83
C VAL A 80 16.56 0.58 -15.97
N SER A 81 16.48 1.07 -17.22
CA SER A 81 16.04 2.42 -17.51
C SER A 81 14.53 2.55 -17.43
N ALA A 82 14.03 3.72 -17.06
CA ALA A 82 12.61 4.06 -17.15
C ALA A 82 12.46 5.42 -17.85
N GLN A 83 11.60 5.49 -18.85
CA GLN A 83 11.29 6.74 -19.53
C GLN A 83 9.84 6.75 -19.97
N ALA A 84 9.09 7.75 -19.51
CA ALA A 84 7.72 8.00 -19.94
C ALA A 84 7.36 9.47 -19.76
N SER A 85 6.36 9.92 -20.52
CA SER A 85 5.74 11.23 -20.37
C SER A 85 4.26 11.15 -20.73
N ARG A 86 3.46 12.03 -20.10
CA ARG A 86 2.05 12.20 -20.43
C ARG A 86 1.60 13.62 -20.14
N ASP A 87 0.50 13.99 -20.74
CA ASP A 87 -0.26 15.17 -20.40
C ASP A 87 -1.70 14.79 -20.03
N ASN A 88 -2.34 15.61 -19.21
CA ASN A 88 -3.74 15.46 -18.88
C ASN A 88 -4.47 16.79 -18.78
N TRP A 89 -5.76 16.77 -19.14
CA TRP A 89 -6.72 17.80 -18.89
C TRP A 89 -7.73 17.35 -17.84
N SER A 90 -8.07 18.26 -16.94
CA SER A 90 -9.07 17.99 -15.92
C SER A 90 -10.05 19.15 -15.81
N ALA A 91 -11.30 18.82 -15.49
CA ALA A 91 -12.31 19.80 -15.11
C ALA A 91 -13.12 19.28 -13.93
N PHE A 92 -13.46 20.16 -12.99
CA PHE A 92 -14.29 19.79 -11.87
C PHE A 92 -15.37 20.83 -11.58
N VAL A 93 -16.43 20.39 -10.92
CA VAL A 93 -17.46 21.23 -10.34
C VAL A 93 -17.88 20.66 -8.99
N GLU A 94 -18.09 21.55 -8.01
CA GLU A 94 -18.51 21.21 -6.66
C GLU A 94 -19.62 22.14 -6.22
N PHE A 95 -20.61 21.63 -5.50
CA PHE A 95 -21.70 22.37 -4.88
C PHE A 95 -21.79 22.03 -3.41
N SER A 96 -21.88 23.06 -2.55
CA SER A 96 -22.29 22.94 -1.15
C SER A 96 -23.66 23.57 -1.01
N LEU A 97 -24.63 22.76 -0.62
CA LEU A 97 -26.06 23.08 -0.60
C LEU A 97 -26.60 22.94 0.83
N PRO A 98 -26.63 24.01 1.63
CA PRO A 98 -27.29 24.01 2.94
C PRO A 98 -28.81 24.06 2.74
N VAL A 99 -29.41 22.89 2.48
CA VAL A 99 -30.84 22.75 2.11
C VAL A 99 -31.76 23.20 3.24
N LEU A 100 -31.37 22.87 4.47
CA LEU A 100 -32.00 23.31 5.72
C LEU A 100 -30.89 23.70 6.71
N ASP A 101 -31.22 24.41 7.79
CA ASP A 101 -30.27 24.68 8.88
C ASP A 101 -29.65 23.40 9.45
N SER A 102 -30.40 22.31 9.39
CA SER A 102 -29.98 20.99 9.87
C SER A 102 -29.48 20.03 8.80
N LEU A 103 -29.55 20.38 7.50
CA LEU A 103 -29.20 19.47 6.40
C LEU A 103 -28.35 20.17 5.34
N GLU A 104 -27.13 19.67 5.18
CA GLU A 104 -26.20 20.07 4.12
C GLU A 104 -25.97 18.90 3.17
N LEU A 105 -26.01 19.17 1.86
CA LEU A 105 -25.65 18.25 0.79
C LEU A 105 -24.43 18.79 0.05
N ASN A 106 -23.46 17.93 -0.26
CA ASN A 106 -22.34 18.27 -1.12
C ASN A 106 -22.35 17.36 -2.34
N LEU A 107 -22.26 17.94 -3.53
CA LEU A 107 -22.21 17.26 -4.81
C LEU A 107 -20.94 17.66 -5.53
N ALA A 108 -20.18 16.72 -6.06
CA ALA A 108 -19.00 17.00 -6.86
C ALA A 108 -18.90 16.06 -8.04
N ALA A 109 -18.28 16.52 -9.11
CA ALA A 109 -17.88 15.69 -10.23
C ALA A 109 -16.56 16.22 -10.80
N ARG A 110 -15.65 15.30 -11.12
CA ARG A 110 -14.39 15.56 -11.81
C ARG A 110 -14.28 14.69 -13.04
N TYR A 111 -13.87 15.30 -14.15
CA TYR A 111 -13.49 14.64 -15.39
C TYR A 111 -12.00 14.84 -15.61
N ASP A 112 -11.31 13.78 -15.97
CA ASP A 112 -9.88 13.77 -16.30
C ASP A 112 -9.69 13.04 -17.63
N ASP A 113 -8.84 13.59 -18.53
CA ASP A 113 -8.49 13.03 -19.82
C ASP A 113 -6.97 12.98 -19.94
N TYR A 114 -6.43 11.77 -19.99
CA TYR A 114 -5.01 11.47 -20.02
C TYR A 114 -4.57 10.97 -21.40
N SER A 115 -3.44 11.44 -21.89
CA SER A 115 -2.92 11.10 -23.22
C SER A 115 -2.51 9.63 -23.37
N ASP A 116 -2.26 8.90 -22.26
CA ASP A 116 -1.79 7.52 -22.28
C ASP A 116 -2.90 6.48 -22.11
N PHE A 117 -3.82 6.63 -21.13
CA PHE A 117 -4.81 5.60 -20.83
C PHE A 117 -6.27 6.01 -21.09
N GLY A 118 -6.54 7.28 -21.47
CA GLY A 118 -7.86 7.82 -21.73
C GLY A 118 -8.48 8.56 -20.56
N ASN A 119 -9.81 8.54 -20.45
CA ASN A 119 -10.53 9.42 -19.55
C ASN A 119 -11.21 8.67 -18.38
N THR A 120 -11.47 9.44 -17.32
CA THR A 120 -12.24 9.00 -16.14
C THR A 120 -13.21 10.10 -15.71
N THR A 121 -14.34 9.70 -15.11
CA THR A 121 -15.30 10.62 -14.49
C THR A 121 -15.64 10.15 -13.10
N ASN A 122 -15.42 11.01 -12.11
CA ASN A 122 -15.52 10.66 -10.71
C ASN A 122 -16.53 11.57 -10.00
N PRO A 123 -17.79 11.11 -9.82
CA PRO A 123 -18.79 11.77 -9.00
C PRO A 123 -18.57 11.50 -7.51
N LYS A 124 -19.02 12.47 -6.70
CA LYS A 124 -19.12 12.33 -5.24
C LYS A 124 -20.40 13.00 -4.74
N ILE A 125 -21.08 12.36 -3.80
CA ILE A 125 -22.20 12.91 -3.06
C ILE A 125 -21.97 12.69 -1.58
N SER A 126 -22.27 13.71 -0.76
CA SER A 126 -22.29 13.53 0.70
C SER A 126 -23.42 14.33 1.31
N ALA A 127 -23.89 13.86 2.45
CA ALA A 127 -24.94 14.51 3.26
C ALA A 127 -24.50 14.56 4.71
N ARG A 128 -24.80 15.67 5.38
CA ARG A 128 -24.68 15.86 6.81
C ARG A 128 -26.01 16.37 7.35
N TRP A 129 -26.58 15.64 8.31
CA TRP A 129 -27.86 15.94 8.92
C TRP A 129 -27.72 16.07 10.43
N GLU A 130 -28.09 17.21 10.98
CA GLU A 130 -28.10 17.50 12.41
C GLU A 130 -29.54 17.70 12.90
N PRO A 131 -30.28 16.60 13.21
CA PRO A 131 -31.67 16.71 13.67
C PRO A 131 -31.82 17.37 15.03
N LEU A 132 -30.78 17.32 15.86
CA LEU A 132 -30.73 17.89 17.21
C LEU A 132 -29.33 18.47 17.46
N ASP A 133 -29.25 19.45 18.32
CA ASP A 133 -27.97 20.02 18.75
C ASP A 133 -27.02 18.92 19.26
N GLY A 134 -25.84 18.87 18.69
CA GLY A 134 -24.80 17.92 19.05
C GLY A 134 -24.97 16.51 18.51
N LEU A 135 -26.02 16.20 17.73
CA LEU A 135 -26.21 14.90 17.06
C LEU A 135 -26.15 15.10 15.54
N ALA A 136 -25.15 14.55 14.89
CA ALA A 136 -24.99 14.61 13.45
C ALA A 136 -24.95 13.20 12.85
N PHE A 137 -25.66 12.98 11.75
CA PHE A 137 -25.51 11.84 10.87
C PHE A 137 -24.77 12.29 9.60
N ARG A 138 -23.90 11.43 9.08
CA ARG A 138 -23.16 11.68 7.86
C ARG A 138 -23.19 10.46 6.94
N ALA A 139 -23.28 10.70 5.64
CA ALA A 139 -23.13 9.67 4.64
C ALA A 139 -22.39 10.25 3.45
N SER A 140 -21.55 9.44 2.82
CA SER A 140 -20.88 9.81 1.57
C SER A 140 -20.71 8.60 0.67
N TRP A 141 -20.80 8.84 -0.61
CA TRP A 141 -20.46 7.92 -1.67
C TRP A 141 -19.70 8.67 -2.75
N GLY A 142 -18.72 8.03 -3.34
CA GLY A 142 -17.99 8.59 -4.46
C GLY A 142 -17.10 7.57 -5.12
N THR A 143 -16.72 7.85 -6.36
CA THR A 143 -15.72 7.09 -7.10
C THR A 143 -14.40 7.85 -7.14
N GLY A 144 -13.33 7.12 -7.40
CA GLY A 144 -11.99 7.66 -7.59
C GLY A 144 -11.20 6.80 -8.58
N PHE A 145 -10.04 7.26 -8.95
CA PHE A 145 -9.14 6.51 -9.80
C PHE A 145 -7.68 6.74 -9.42
N ARG A 146 -6.81 5.85 -9.85
CA ARG A 146 -5.36 6.04 -9.84
C ARG A 146 -4.82 5.79 -11.25
N ALA A 147 -4.19 6.80 -11.82
CA ALA A 147 -3.46 6.65 -13.08
C ALA A 147 -2.30 5.65 -12.91
N PRO A 148 -1.96 4.83 -13.93
CA PRO A 148 -0.72 4.07 -13.92
C PRO A 148 0.46 5.00 -13.64
N SER A 149 1.45 4.59 -12.87
CA SER A 149 2.64 5.40 -12.70
C SER A 149 3.44 5.44 -14.01
N LEU A 150 4.16 6.54 -14.25
CA LEU A 150 5.03 6.63 -15.44
C LEU A 150 6.11 5.54 -15.44
N ALA A 151 6.53 5.04 -14.26
CA ALA A 151 7.42 3.90 -14.15
C ALA A 151 6.75 2.60 -14.62
N GLN A 152 5.50 2.34 -14.22
CA GLN A 152 4.75 1.16 -14.67
C GLN A 152 4.51 1.14 -16.19
N VAL A 153 4.41 2.32 -16.80
CA VAL A 153 4.22 2.46 -18.25
C VAL A 153 5.54 2.36 -19.02
N GLY A 154 6.59 3.01 -18.52
CA GLY A 154 7.84 3.27 -19.26
C GLY A 154 9.07 2.54 -18.72
N LEU A 155 8.91 1.52 -17.87
CA LEU A 155 10.02 0.67 -17.43
C LEU A 155 10.59 -0.09 -18.62
N GLY A 156 11.89 0.00 -18.84
CA GLY A 156 12.60 -0.81 -19.82
C GLY A 156 12.65 -2.28 -19.41
N PRO A 157 13.02 -3.20 -20.32
CA PRO A 157 13.07 -4.62 -20.00
C PRO A 157 14.20 -4.90 -18.98
N SER A 158 13.88 -5.66 -17.94
CA SER A 158 14.81 -6.31 -17.02
C SER A 158 14.75 -7.82 -17.21
N GLN A 159 15.81 -8.51 -16.83
CA GLN A 159 15.89 -9.98 -16.92
C GLN A 159 16.21 -10.52 -15.55
N GLU A 160 15.49 -11.57 -15.17
CA GLU A 160 15.78 -12.39 -14.02
C GLU A 160 15.83 -13.86 -14.40
N SER A 161 16.54 -14.65 -13.64
CA SER A 161 16.62 -16.09 -13.82
C SER A 161 15.65 -16.80 -12.91
N GLN A 162 14.88 -17.75 -13.48
CA GLN A 162 13.97 -18.62 -12.73
C GLN A 162 14.25 -20.08 -13.02
N PHE A 163 14.49 -20.83 -11.94
CA PHE A 163 14.82 -22.25 -12.03
C PHE A 163 13.56 -23.10 -11.84
N PHE A 164 13.04 -23.68 -12.93
CA PHE A 164 11.84 -24.52 -12.89
C PHE A 164 11.83 -25.57 -13.99
N LYS A 165 10.84 -26.48 -13.97
CA LYS A 165 10.65 -27.52 -14.99
C LYS A 165 9.71 -27.03 -16.10
N ASP A 166 10.14 -27.10 -17.37
CA ASP A 166 9.24 -26.95 -18.50
C ASP A 166 8.47 -28.28 -18.74
N THR A 167 7.40 -28.45 -17.96
CA THR A 167 6.58 -29.67 -18.00
C THR A 167 5.91 -29.87 -19.34
N TYR A 168 5.55 -28.82 -20.06
CA TYR A 168 4.95 -28.92 -21.39
C TYR A 168 5.95 -29.45 -22.41
N TYR A 169 7.18 -28.96 -22.37
CA TYR A 169 8.26 -29.50 -23.24
C TYR A 169 8.61 -30.94 -22.89
N CYS A 170 8.71 -31.30 -21.60
CA CYS A 170 8.93 -32.67 -21.19
C CYS A 170 7.85 -33.63 -21.73
N ILE A 171 6.58 -33.25 -21.65
CA ILE A 171 5.46 -34.06 -22.19
C ILE A 171 5.58 -34.19 -23.70
N ASP A 172 5.90 -33.11 -24.40
CA ASP A 172 6.08 -33.11 -25.86
C ASP A 172 7.22 -34.03 -26.28
N GLN A 173 8.30 -34.16 -25.47
CA GLN A 173 9.39 -35.07 -25.63
C GLN A 173 9.06 -36.52 -25.17
N GLY A 174 7.83 -36.80 -24.76
CA GLY A 174 7.42 -38.12 -24.23
C GLY A 174 8.00 -38.48 -22.86
N LEU A 175 8.46 -37.47 -22.10
CA LEU A 175 8.99 -37.68 -20.74
C LEU A 175 7.87 -37.49 -19.70
N ASP A 176 7.94 -38.26 -18.63
CA ASP A 176 7.11 -38.01 -17.45
C ASP A 176 7.60 -36.76 -16.74
N PRO A 177 6.75 -35.71 -16.55
CA PRO A 177 7.13 -34.49 -15.84
C PRO A 177 7.63 -34.68 -14.41
N ASN A 178 7.21 -35.79 -13.76
CA ASN A 178 7.64 -36.16 -12.42
C ASN A 178 8.92 -36.97 -12.38
N SER A 179 9.43 -37.41 -13.54
CA SER A 179 10.65 -38.16 -13.62
C SER A 179 11.90 -37.30 -13.44
N LEU A 180 13.01 -37.95 -13.06
CA LEU A 180 14.32 -37.29 -12.98
C LEU A 180 14.86 -36.87 -14.36
N ASN A 181 14.28 -37.36 -15.46
CA ASN A 181 14.67 -37.02 -16.82
C ASN A 181 14.07 -35.66 -17.26
N CYS A 182 12.97 -35.25 -16.65
CA CYS A 182 12.44 -33.87 -16.77
C CYS A 182 13.13 -32.97 -15.73
N THR A 183 14.30 -32.44 -16.08
CA THR A 183 15.12 -31.65 -15.17
C THR A 183 14.71 -30.19 -15.18
N PRO A 184 14.72 -29.50 -14.00
CA PRO A 184 14.60 -28.07 -13.97
C PRO A 184 15.78 -27.42 -14.70
N LEU A 185 15.53 -26.36 -15.44
CA LEU A 185 16.52 -25.52 -16.10
C LEU A 185 16.34 -24.07 -15.66
N ASP A 186 17.36 -23.28 -15.93
CA ASP A 186 17.35 -21.86 -15.67
C ASP A 186 16.75 -21.13 -16.88
N TYR A 187 15.63 -20.45 -16.70
CA TYR A 187 14.92 -19.72 -17.75
C TYR A 187 14.93 -18.23 -17.48
N THR A 188 15.01 -17.44 -18.54
CA THR A 188 14.96 -15.98 -18.47
C THR A 188 13.52 -15.51 -18.38
N ILE A 189 13.20 -14.74 -17.32
CA ILE A 189 11.98 -13.96 -17.25
C ILE A 189 12.34 -12.51 -17.63
N VAL A 190 11.66 -11.97 -18.65
CA VAL A 190 11.84 -10.59 -19.08
C VAL A 190 10.67 -9.76 -18.56
N PHE A 191 10.92 -8.85 -17.66
CA PHE A 191 9.91 -7.97 -17.08
C PHE A 191 10.04 -6.55 -17.65
N ALA A 192 8.94 -5.94 -18.11
CA ALA A 192 8.92 -4.60 -18.66
C ALA A 192 7.68 -3.82 -18.28
N GLY A 193 7.72 -2.50 -18.43
CA GLY A 193 6.55 -1.63 -18.34
C GLY A 193 5.50 -1.95 -19.41
N ASN A 194 4.26 -1.55 -19.15
CA ASN A 194 3.14 -1.78 -20.08
C ASN A 194 2.46 -0.46 -20.44
N PRO A 195 2.62 0.02 -21.71
CA PRO A 195 1.98 1.25 -22.17
C PRO A 195 0.46 1.12 -22.38
N ASN A 196 -0.11 -0.09 -22.27
CA ASN A 196 -1.54 -0.34 -22.46
C ASN A 196 -2.34 -0.40 -21.14
N LEU A 197 -1.70 -0.08 -20.01
CA LEU A 197 -2.37 -0.02 -18.72
C LEU A 197 -3.54 0.95 -18.74
N LYS A 198 -4.56 0.63 -17.93
CA LYS A 198 -5.71 1.49 -17.66
C LYS A 198 -5.63 2.02 -16.24
N ALA A 199 -6.40 3.07 -15.95
CA ALA A 199 -6.56 3.53 -14.60
C ALA A 199 -7.12 2.42 -13.69
N GLU A 200 -6.64 2.38 -12.45
CA GLU A 200 -7.33 1.68 -11.38
C GLU A 200 -8.57 2.50 -10.99
N GLU A 201 -9.66 1.84 -10.64
CA GLU A 201 -10.91 2.47 -10.26
C GLU A 201 -11.21 2.15 -8.80
N SER A 202 -11.84 3.08 -8.08
CA SER A 202 -12.29 2.86 -6.72
C SER A 202 -13.70 3.37 -6.49
N GLU A 203 -14.42 2.70 -5.61
CA GLU A 203 -15.71 3.12 -5.07
C GLU A 203 -15.61 3.13 -3.54
N ASN A 204 -16.06 4.24 -2.94
CA ASN A 204 -15.99 4.46 -1.50
C ASN A 204 -17.37 4.80 -0.98
N PHE A 205 -17.80 4.12 0.07
CA PHE A 205 -19.02 4.40 0.81
C PHE A 205 -18.70 4.58 2.29
N ASN A 206 -19.29 5.59 2.91
CA ASN A 206 -19.18 5.82 4.35
C ASN A 206 -20.54 6.26 4.90
N VAL A 207 -20.91 5.75 6.08
CA VAL A 207 -22.05 6.22 6.85
C VAL A 207 -21.71 6.22 8.33
N GLY A 208 -22.05 7.30 9.02
CA GLY A 208 -21.72 7.41 10.43
C GLY A 208 -22.59 8.39 11.19
N ALA A 209 -22.40 8.38 12.50
CA ALA A 209 -23.02 9.29 13.44
C ALA A 209 -21.98 9.86 14.41
N ALA A 210 -22.13 11.13 14.72
CA ALA A 210 -21.37 11.80 15.76
C ALA A 210 -22.31 12.43 16.77
N TRP A 211 -22.02 12.24 18.06
CA TRP A 211 -22.87 12.72 19.14
C TRP A 211 -22.04 13.41 20.24
N LYS A 212 -22.36 14.66 20.48
CA LYS A 212 -21.81 15.48 21.56
C LYS A 212 -22.94 15.89 22.51
N PRO A 213 -23.34 15.01 23.48
CA PRO A 213 -24.46 15.29 24.38
C PRO A 213 -24.23 16.48 25.31
N ASN A 214 -22.98 16.82 25.57
CA ASN A 214 -22.54 17.94 26.39
C ASN A 214 -21.08 18.26 26.11
N ASP A 215 -20.51 19.24 26.82
CA ASP A 215 -19.10 19.65 26.59
C ASP A 215 -18.06 18.62 27.10
N MET A 216 -18.49 17.65 27.90
CA MET A 216 -17.59 16.61 28.43
C MET A 216 -17.43 15.42 27.49
N TRP A 217 -18.47 15.02 26.77
CA TRP A 217 -18.50 13.80 26.00
C TRP A 217 -18.68 14.03 24.50
N GLN A 218 -17.90 13.29 23.72
CA GLN A 218 -18.07 13.19 22.27
C GLN A 218 -17.90 11.75 21.84
N PHE A 219 -18.78 11.26 20.98
CA PHE A 219 -18.78 9.93 20.42
C PHE A 219 -18.88 10.00 18.90
N SER A 220 -18.27 9.07 18.19
CA SER A 220 -18.56 8.82 16.80
C SER A 220 -18.50 7.34 16.48
N VAL A 221 -19.29 6.93 15.50
CA VAL A 221 -19.23 5.62 14.87
C VAL A 221 -19.41 5.79 13.37
N ASP A 222 -18.54 5.16 12.61
CA ASP A 222 -18.54 5.18 11.15
C ASP A 222 -18.37 3.77 10.62
N TYR A 223 -19.23 3.40 9.69
CA TYR A 223 -19.00 2.26 8.80
C TYR A 223 -18.45 2.75 7.49
N TRP A 224 -17.43 2.09 6.98
CA TRP A 224 -16.80 2.39 5.71
C TRP A 224 -16.67 1.12 4.85
N ASP A 225 -16.80 1.29 3.53
CA ASP A 225 -16.65 0.24 2.51
C ASP A 225 -15.86 0.84 1.34
N ILE A 226 -14.78 0.19 0.96
CA ILE A 226 -13.87 0.62 -0.10
C ILE A 226 -13.65 -0.54 -1.05
N LYS A 227 -13.91 -0.32 -2.34
CA LYS A 227 -13.63 -1.27 -3.41
C LYS A 227 -12.64 -0.68 -4.38
N GLN A 228 -11.73 -1.50 -4.86
CA GLN A 228 -10.74 -1.13 -5.86
C GLN A 228 -10.71 -2.20 -6.94
N ASP A 229 -10.96 -1.78 -8.17
CA ASP A 229 -10.98 -2.62 -9.36
C ASP A 229 -9.82 -2.27 -10.30
N LYS A 230 -9.48 -3.18 -11.20
CA LYS A 230 -8.43 -2.99 -12.19
C LYS A 230 -7.08 -2.61 -11.58
N LYS A 231 -6.82 -3.05 -10.36
CA LYS A 231 -5.56 -2.79 -9.68
C LYS A 231 -4.40 -3.28 -10.55
N ILE A 232 -3.39 -2.43 -10.71
CA ILE A 232 -2.19 -2.76 -11.48
C ILE A 232 -1.28 -3.59 -10.59
N ASP A 233 -0.95 -4.79 -11.08
CA ASP A 233 -0.10 -5.73 -10.37
C ASP A 233 0.83 -6.44 -11.35
N GLU A 234 1.89 -7.05 -10.84
CA GLU A 234 2.78 -7.91 -11.61
C GLU A 234 2.16 -9.29 -11.76
N VAL A 235 2.36 -9.89 -12.92
CA VAL A 235 1.90 -11.26 -13.13
C VAL A 235 3.01 -12.23 -12.77
N ASN A 236 2.72 -13.11 -11.81
CA ASN A 236 3.63 -14.19 -11.45
C ASN A 236 3.96 -15.06 -12.69
N PHE A 237 5.25 -15.40 -12.88
CA PHE A 237 5.72 -16.18 -14.02
C PHE A 237 5.05 -17.56 -14.10
N GLY A 238 4.73 -18.20 -12.97
CA GLY A 238 4.05 -19.48 -12.94
C GLY A 238 2.65 -19.43 -13.56
N PHE A 239 1.90 -18.36 -13.33
CA PHE A 239 0.63 -18.11 -14.01
C PHE A 239 0.82 -17.94 -15.51
N LEU A 240 1.79 -17.12 -15.93
CA LEU A 240 2.09 -16.90 -17.35
C LEU A 240 2.49 -18.21 -18.02
N TYR A 241 3.35 -18.99 -17.39
CA TYR A 241 3.76 -20.29 -17.86
C TYR A 241 2.56 -21.24 -18.06
N ASN A 242 1.71 -21.37 -17.04
CA ASN A 242 0.56 -22.27 -17.07
C ASN A 242 -0.51 -21.86 -18.11
N GLN A 243 -0.70 -20.57 -18.34
CA GLN A 243 -1.74 -20.07 -19.25
C GLN A 243 -1.28 -19.96 -20.70
N PHE A 244 0.00 -19.67 -20.94
CA PHE A 244 0.45 -19.23 -22.28
C PHE A 244 1.60 -20.04 -22.86
N CYS A 245 2.31 -20.89 -22.07
CA CYS A 245 3.50 -21.58 -22.54
C CYS A 245 3.23 -23.01 -23.05
N ASN A 246 1.98 -23.43 -23.09
CA ASN A 246 1.57 -24.73 -23.63
C ASN A 246 1.48 -24.79 -25.18
N VAL A 247 1.84 -23.71 -25.85
CA VAL A 247 1.82 -23.57 -27.31
C VAL A 247 3.18 -23.09 -27.84
N GLN A 248 3.47 -23.41 -29.11
CA GLN A 248 4.73 -23.01 -29.74
C GLN A 248 4.85 -21.51 -29.98
N THR A 249 3.74 -20.85 -30.31
CA THR A 249 3.72 -19.41 -30.61
C THR A 249 2.88 -18.69 -29.62
N SER A 250 3.51 -17.82 -28.83
CA SER A 250 2.88 -16.95 -27.84
C SER A 250 3.65 -15.63 -27.77
N ASP A 251 2.96 -14.53 -27.51
CA ASP A 251 3.59 -13.22 -27.26
C ASP A 251 4.25 -13.17 -25.85
N VAL A 252 3.84 -14.11 -24.97
CA VAL A 252 4.33 -14.23 -23.61
C VAL A 252 5.52 -15.19 -23.53
N CYS A 253 5.44 -16.37 -24.16
CA CYS A 253 6.45 -17.43 -24.05
C CYS A 253 7.24 -17.55 -25.36
N VAL A 254 8.52 -17.26 -25.29
CA VAL A 254 9.43 -17.40 -26.42
C VAL A 254 10.02 -18.81 -26.39
N ARG A 255 9.72 -19.60 -27.42
CA ARG A 255 10.26 -20.96 -27.60
C ARG A 255 11.20 -21.03 -28.78
N GLY A 256 12.20 -21.90 -28.68
CA GLY A 256 13.10 -22.24 -29.78
C GLY A 256 12.39 -22.98 -30.91
N THR A 257 13.13 -23.34 -31.95
CA THR A 257 12.59 -24.15 -33.04
C THR A 257 12.36 -25.58 -32.58
N PRO A 258 11.16 -26.16 -32.75
CA PRO A 258 10.92 -27.60 -32.42
C PRO A 258 11.87 -28.52 -33.18
N LEU A 259 12.28 -29.58 -32.54
CA LEU A 259 13.03 -30.69 -33.21
C LEU A 259 12.11 -31.44 -34.15
N PRO A 260 12.66 -32.19 -35.13
CA PRO A 260 11.85 -32.97 -36.03
C PRO A 260 11.01 -34.05 -35.30
N GLY A 261 9.68 -33.87 -35.35
CA GLY A 261 8.71 -34.75 -34.66
C GLY A 261 8.07 -34.12 -33.43
N ASP A 262 8.61 -33.02 -32.92
CA ASP A 262 8.08 -32.29 -31.75
C ASP A 262 7.12 -31.20 -32.17
N THR A 263 6.23 -30.80 -31.24
CA THR A 263 5.31 -29.70 -31.42
C THR A 263 5.78 -28.42 -30.72
N LEU A 264 6.63 -28.58 -29.70
CA LEU A 264 7.19 -27.44 -28.91
C LEU A 264 8.72 -27.41 -29.03
N GLY A 265 9.27 -26.24 -29.16
CA GLY A 265 10.68 -25.95 -28.94
C GLY A 265 10.99 -25.72 -27.44
N GLU A 266 12.26 -25.82 -27.08
CA GLU A 266 12.72 -25.47 -25.72
C GLU A 266 12.31 -24.05 -25.36
N LEU A 267 11.82 -23.83 -24.15
CA LEU A 267 11.49 -22.49 -23.64
C LEU A 267 12.78 -21.67 -23.49
N GLN A 268 12.79 -20.46 -23.99
CA GLN A 268 13.93 -19.55 -23.95
C GLN A 268 13.68 -18.42 -22.94
N SER A 269 12.49 -17.82 -22.97
CA SER A 269 12.10 -16.77 -22.02
C SER A 269 10.59 -16.67 -21.86
N ILE A 270 10.18 -16.05 -20.76
CA ILE A 270 8.81 -15.64 -20.49
C ILE A 270 8.80 -14.11 -20.34
N ASN A 271 7.96 -13.45 -21.11
CA ASN A 271 7.76 -12.00 -21.04
C ASN A 271 6.66 -11.69 -20.01
N SER A 272 7.01 -10.95 -18.98
CA SER A 272 6.10 -10.47 -17.93
C SER A 272 5.99 -8.95 -17.97
N SER A 273 4.89 -8.42 -17.47
CA SER A 273 4.67 -6.99 -17.35
C SER A 273 3.61 -6.68 -16.30
N PHE A 274 3.43 -5.41 -15.99
CA PHE A 274 2.27 -4.95 -15.24
C PHE A 274 0.98 -5.13 -16.03
N ILE A 275 -0.10 -5.54 -15.37
CA ILE A 275 -1.45 -5.63 -15.96
C ILE A 275 -2.52 -5.19 -14.95
N ASN A 276 -3.69 -4.79 -15.45
CA ASN A 276 -4.86 -4.49 -14.63
C ASN A 276 -5.63 -5.78 -14.30
N ILE A 277 -5.23 -6.50 -13.27
CA ILE A 277 -5.78 -7.81 -12.93
C ILE A 277 -6.37 -7.88 -11.51
N GLY A 278 -5.88 -7.02 -10.61
CA GLY A 278 -6.23 -7.07 -9.20
C GLY A 278 -7.60 -6.47 -8.90
N GLU A 279 -8.28 -7.07 -7.93
CA GLU A 279 -9.46 -6.53 -7.26
C GLU A 279 -9.21 -6.59 -5.76
N GLN A 280 -9.64 -5.56 -5.04
CA GLN A 280 -9.51 -5.51 -3.59
C GLN A 280 -10.74 -4.84 -3.00
N SER A 281 -11.29 -5.38 -1.92
CA SER A 281 -12.36 -4.75 -1.16
C SER A 281 -12.07 -4.83 0.32
N THR A 282 -12.42 -3.78 1.03
CA THR A 282 -12.28 -3.74 2.49
C THR A 282 -13.41 -2.93 3.10
N ASN A 283 -13.94 -3.40 4.22
CA ASN A 283 -14.92 -2.67 4.99
C ASN A 283 -14.67 -2.83 6.48
N GLY A 284 -15.20 -1.89 7.25
CA GLY A 284 -14.98 -1.90 8.69
C GLY A 284 -15.80 -0.85 9.43
N VAL A 285 -15.56 -0.80 10.73
CA VAL A 285 -16.20 0.13 11.65
C VAL A 285 -15.14 0.84 12.48
N ASP A 286 -15.22 2.17 12.52
CA ASP A 286 -14.43 3.01 13.39
C ASP A 286 -15.32 3.58 14.50
N VAL A 287 -14.83 3.53 15.75
CA VAL A 287 -15.52 4.07 16.92
C VAL A 287 -14.56 4.99 17.67
N SER A 288 -14.99 6.24 17.91
CA SER A 288 -14.25 7.16 18.78
C SER A 288 -15.11 7.60 19.97
N ALA A 289 -14.48 7.68 21.14
CA ALA A 289 -15.11 8.18 22.37
C ALA A 289 -14.13 9.09 23.11
N TYR A 290 -14.54 10.34 23.33
CA TYR A 290 -13.71 11.33 24.02
C TYR A 290 -14.43 11.89 25.24
N PHE A 291 -13.67 12.01 26.32
CA PHE A 291 -14.11 12.63 27.55
C PHE A 291 -13.16 13.76 27.95
N ARG A 292 -13.73 14.90 28.32
CA ARG A 292 -12.99 16.05 28.87
C ARG A 292 -13.67 16.57 30.12
N SER A 293 -12.92 16.83 31.15
CA SER A 293 -13.45 17.37 32.40
C SER A 293 -12.37 18.04 33.23
N ALA A 294 -12.76 19.03 34.01
CA ALA A 294 -11.90 19.57 35.06
C ALA A 294 -11.83 18.60 36.23
N VAL A 295 -10.64 18.08 36.55
CA VAL A 295 -10.39 17.10 37.64
C VAL A 295 -9.18 17.53 38.42
N MET A 296 -9.31 17.57 39.76
CA MET A 296 -8.20 17.87 40.71
C MET A 296 -7.43 19.16 40.35
N GLY A 297 -8.13 20.22 39.96
CA GLY A 297 -7.54 21.51 39.59
C GLY A 297 -6.82 21.57 38.26
N GLY A 298 -6.95 20.53 37.44
CA GLY A 298 -6.42 20.43 36.10
C GLY A 298 -7.47 19.98 35.10
N GLU A 299 -7.09 19.87 33.83
CA GLU A 299 -7.93 19.39 32.74
C GLU A 299 -7.56 17.93 32.39
N LEU A 300 -8.54 17.04 32.49
CA LEU A 300 -8.41 15.65 32.06
C LEU A 300 -9.05 15.45 30.69
N PHE A 301 -8.30 14.85 29.78
CA PHE A 301 -8.77 14.27 28.52
C PHE A 301 -8.58 12.75 28.55
N VAL A 302 -9.60 12.01 28.15
CA VAL A 302 -9.51 10.57 27.86
C VAL A 302 -10.09 10.34 26.48
N GLY A 303 -9.35 9.69 25.61
CA GLY A 303 -9.76 9.40 24.22
C GLY A 303 -9.52 7.93 23.90
N LEU A 304 -10.53 7.31 23.30
CA LEU A 304 -10.47 5.99 22.68
C LEU A 304 -10.75 6.14 21.18
N ASP A 305 -9.84 5.64 20.35
CA ASP A 305 -10.03 5.43 18.93
C ASP A 305 -9.87 3.94 18.66
N TYR A 306 -10.92 3.29 18.18
CA TYR A 306 -10.99 1.88 17.89
C TYR A 306 -11.40 1.66 16.44
N SER A 307 -10.72 0.76 15.74
CA SER A 307 -11.02 0.33 14.38
C SER A 307 -11.14 -1.19 14.33
N ARG A 308 -12.22 -1.66 13.71
CA ARG A 308 -12.41 -3.07 13.40
C ARG A 308 -12.59 -3.26 11.90
N MET A 309 -11.70 -4.04 11.31
CA MET A 309 -11.84 -4.57 9.95
C MET A 309 -12.83 -5.72 9.98
N LEU A 310 -13.89 -5.65 9.19
CA LEU A 310 -14.92 -6.70 9.08
C LEU A 310 -14.65 -7.63 7.90
N GLU A 311 -14.03 -7.09 6.83
CA GLU A 311 -13.68 -7.83 5.64
C GLU A 311 -12.49 -7.16 4.94
N PHE A 312 -11.54 -7.96 4.48
CA PHE A 312 -10.49 -7.57 3.54
C PHE A 312 -10.32 -8.66 2.50
N LYS A 313 -10.90 -8.46 1.33
CA LYS A 313 -10.79 -9.39 0.20
C LYS A 313 -9.81 -8.90 -0.83
N LYS A 314 -8.99 -9.82 -1.31
CA LYS A 314 -8.05 -9.59 -2.41
C LYS A 314 -8.24 -10.69 -3.45
N ARG A 315 -8.23 -10.31 -4.71
CA ARG A 315 -8.17 -11.27 -5.81
C ARG A 315 -6.72 -11.53 -6.15
N GLU A 316 -6.30 -12.75 -5.96
CA GLU A 316 -4.91 -13.18 -6.15
C GLU A 316 -4.86 -14.56 -6.80
N LEU A 317 -3.67 -14.98 -7.19
CA LEU A 317 -3.48 -16.33 -7.73
C LEU A 317 -3.70 -17.37 -6.65
N ASN A 318 -4.35 -18.49 -7.02
CA ASN A 318 -4.40 -19.65 -6.15
C ASN A 318 -2.99 -20.22 -5.92
N ALA A 319 -2.84 -21.11 -4.91
CA ALA A 319 -1.56 -21.72 -4.55
C ALA A 319 -0.84 -22.41 -5.74
N ALA A 320 -1.60 -22.97 -6.69
CA ALA A 320 -1.03 -23.59 -7.89
C ALA A 320 -0.64 -22.59 -8.99
N GLY A 321 -0.85 -21.28 -8.81
CA GLY A 321 -0.58 -20.26 -9.82
C GLY A 321 -1.39 -20.42 -11.12
N THR A 322 -2.54 -21.12 -11.08
CA THR A 322 -3.30 -21.49 -12.29
C THR A 322 -4.54 -20.65 -12.53
N SER A 323 -5.08 -20.02 -11.50
CA SER A 323 -6.31 -19.22 -11.59
C SER A 323 -6.35 -18.13 -10.56
N LEU A 324 -7.06 -17.04 -10.86
CA LEU A 324 -7.36 -15.97 -9.89
C LEU A 324 -8.52 -16.39 -9.01
N VAL A 325 -8.34 -16.27 -7.71
CA VAL A 325 -9.36 -16.55 -6.69
C VAL A 325 -9.52 -15.31 -5.80
N SER A 326 -10.75 -15.06 -5.35
CA SER A 326 -10.99 -14.03 -4.34
C SER A 326 -10.87 -14.67 -2.97
N ARG A 327 -10.02 -14.09 -2.12
CA ARG A 327 -9.73 -14.57 -0.79
C ARG A 327 -10.00 -13.47 0.23
N ASP A 328 -10.61 -13.85 1.35
CA ASP A 328 -10.76 -12.99 2.51
C ASP A 328 -9.53 -13.17 3.41
N LEU A 329 -8.79 -12.10 3.62
CA LEU A 329 -7.56 -12.06 4.40
C LEU A 329 -7.79 -11.46 5.81
N THR A 330 -9.04 -11.22 6.19
CA THR A 330 -9.38 -10.64 7.49
C THR A 330 -8.92 -11.54 8.62
N GLY A 331 -8.11 -11.01 9.52
CA GLY A 331 -7.52 -11.80 10.61
C GLY A 331 -6.34 -12.68 10.19
N GLU A 332 -5.88 -12.60 8.94
CA GLU A 332 -4.71 -13.30 8.47
C GLU A 332 -3.44 -12.44 8.55
N TYR A 333 -2.30 -12.97 8.11
CA TYR A 333 -0.99 -12.33 8.20
C TYR A 333 -1.02 -10.88 7.69
N GLU A 334 -0.57 -9.94 8.52
CA GLU A 334 -0.59 -8.48 8.33
C GLU A 334 -1.99 -7.80 8.34
N TYR A 335 -3.10 -8.55 8.51
CA TYR A 335 -4.46 -8.00 8.48
C TYR A 335 -5.25 -8.25 9.77
N PRO A 336 -4.78 -7.77 10.97
CA PRO A 336 -5.51 -7.95 12.22
C PRO A 336 -6.87 -7.26 12.17
N GLU A 337 -7.88 -7.91 12.75
CA GLU A 337 -9.24 -7.37 12.79
C GLU A 337 -9.34 -6.10 13.64
N ASP A 338 -8.69 -6.10 14.80
CA ASP A 338 -8.91 -5.10 15.84
C ASP A 338 -7.65 -4.27 16.11
N ARG A 339 -7.82 -2.95 16.15
CA ARG A 339 -6.78 -2.00 16.61
C ARG A 339 -7.43 -0.91 17.47
N PHE A 340 -6.75 -0.48 18.51
CA PHE A 340 -7.17 0.72 19.24
C PHE A 340 -6.02 1.51 19.81
N VAL A 341 -6.28 2.80 20.03
CA VAL A 341 -5.44 3.72 20.79
C VAL A 341 -6.29 4.32 21.91
N LEU A 342 -5.84 4.12 23.17
CA LEU A 342 -6.44 4.74 24.34
C LEU A 342 -5.45 5.76 24.92
N THR A 343 -5.87 7.02 24.98
CA THR A 343 -5.05 8.13 25.49
C THR A 343 -5.68 8.75 26.72
N GLY A 344 -4.90 8.90 27.78
CA GLY A 344 -5.21 9.76 28.92
C GLY A 344 -4.21 10.91 28.98
N ASP A 345 -4.69 12.16 29.05
CA ASP A 345 -3.87 13.36 29.20
C ASP A 345 -4.43 14.22 30.32
N TRP A 346 -3.61 14.52 31.31
CA TRP A 346 -3.99 15.37 32.42
C TRP A 346 -3.02 16.53 32.59
N GLY A 347 -3.53 17.75 32.43
CA GLY A 347 -2.77 18.99 32.58
C GLY A 347 -3.21 19.76 33.82
N PHE A 348 -2.28 20.14 34.70
CA PHE A 348 -2.54 20.96 35.84
C PHE A 348 -1.41 21.97 36.08
N ALA A 349 -1.74 23.22 36.29
CA ALA A 349 -0.77 24.31 36.33
C ALA A 349 0.21 24.22 35.14
N ASP A 350 1.49 24.17 35.40
CA ASP A 350 2.54 24.08 34.36
C ASP A 350 2.90 22.63 33.99
N TRP A 351 2.27 21.65 34.59
CA TRP A 351 2.57 20.25 34.34
C TRP A 351 1.52 19.56 33.48
N GLY A 352 1.93 18.57 32.73
CA GLY A 352 1.05 17.66 32.05
C GLY A 352 1.62 16.26 32.02
N VAL A 353 0.76 15.28 32.18
CA VAL A 353 1.11 13.85 32.04
C VAL A 353 0.19 13.21 31.00
N ARG A 354 0.78 12.35 30.18
CA ARG A 354 0.07 11.57 29.18
C ARG A 354 0.43 10.11 29.27
N ALA A 355 -0.57 9.26 29.17
CA ALA A 355 -0.43 7.84 28.96
C ALA A 355 -1.17 7.44 27.69
N THR A 356 -0.54 6.64 26.84
CA THR A 356 -1.15 6.13 25.60
C THR A 356 -0.94 4.63 25.55
N VAL A 357 -2.02 3.88 25.41
CA VAL A 357 -2.01 2.44 25.14
C VAL A 357 -2.31 2.24 23.66
N ASN A 358 -1.41 1.55 22.96
CA ASN A 358 -1.62 1.11 21.57
C ASN A 358 -1.84 -0.39 21.60
N TYR A 359 -2.85 -0.86 20.89
CA TYR A 359 -3.21 -2.26 20.76
C TYR A 359 -3.36 -2.66 19.32
N THR A 360 -2.73 -3.77 18.95
CA THR A 360 -2.93 -4.47 17.69
C THR A 360 -3.41 -5.88 18.02
N GLY A 361 -4.51 -6.31 17.44
CA GLY A 361 -5.10 -7.64 17.64
C GLY A 361 -4.21 -8.76 17.15
N SER A 362 -4.47 -9.98 17.60
CA SER A 362 -3.86 -11.19 17.09
C SER A 362 -4.37 -11.48 15.67
N PHE A 363 -3.58 -12.23 14.91
CA PHE A 363 -3.93 -12.69 13.56
C PHE A 363 -3.27 -14.05 13.29
N GLU A 364 -3.74 -14.74 12.24
CA GLU A 364 -3.11 -15.99 11.80
C GLU A 364 -1.77 -15.70 11.11
N ASP A 365 -0.77 -16.54 11.37
CA ASP A 365 0.57 -16.43 10.77
C ASP A 365 0.53 -16.86 9.28
N THR A 366 1.67 -16.77 8.59
CA THR A 366 1.74 -17.19 7.19
C THR A 366 1.25 -18.63 7.02
N PRO A 367 0.52 -18.93 5.94
CA PRO A 367 0.08 -20.30 5.66
C PRO A 367 1.19 -21.23 5.16
N ASP A 368 2.34 -20.72 4.70
CA ASP A 368 3.50 -21.51 4.28
C ASP A 368 4.48 -21.70 5.45
N ILE A 369 4.06 -22.45 6.46
CA ILE A 369 4.83 -22.61 7.69
C ILE A 369 5.95 -23.68 7.61
N ASP A 370 5.97 -24.51 6.58
CA ASP A 370 7.03 -25.49 6.35
C ASP A 370 8.01 -25.08 5.24
N PHE A 371 7.80 -23.91 4.65
CA PHE A 371 8.67 -23.28 3.65
C PHE A 371 8.93 -24.14 2.42
N ASP A 372 7.94 -24.92 1.99
CA ASP A 372 8.03 -25.73 0.76
C ASP A 372 7.56 -24.97 -0.49
N GLY A 373 7.14 -23.70 -0.34
CA GLY A 373 6.61 -22.85 -1.40
C GLY A 373 5.15 -23.09 -1.73
N VAL A 374 4.46 -23.96 -0.98
CA VAL A 374 3.03 -24.24 -1.13
C VAL A 374 2.25 -23.63 0.03
N LEU A 375 1.31 -22.76 -0.27
CA LEU A 375 0.47 -22.11 0.75
C LEU A 375 -0.58 -23.10 1.29
N ASP A 376 -0.44 -23.46 2.55
CA ASP A 376 -1.25 -24.47 3.26
C ASP A 376 -2.56 -23.94 3.84
N TYR A 377 -3.29 -23.14 3.10
CA TYR A 377 -4.52 -22.46 3.57
C TYR A 377 -5.60 -23.40 4.13
N ASP A 378 -5.64 -24.65 3.67
CA ASP A 378 -6.66 -25.63 4.07
C ASP A 378 -6.16 -26.63 5.12
N THR A 379 -4.94 -26.46 5.62
CA THR A 379 -4.39 -27.38 6.63
C THR A 379 -4.52 -26.74 8.02
N ASN A 380 -4.83 -27.57 9.05
CA ASN A 380 -4.85 -27.16 10.45
C ASN A 380 -3.46 -26.77 11.01
N LYS A 381 -2.59 -26.23 10.17
CA LYS A 381 -1.22 -25.82 10.51
C LYS A 381 -1.10 -24.33 10.81
N SER A 382 -2.22 -23.56 10.77
CA SER A 382 -2.19 -22.16 11.11
C SER A 382 -1.70 -21.94 12.54
N ARG A 383 -0.88 -20.94 12.72
CA ARG A 383 -0.37 -20.49 13.99
C ARG A 383 -0.85 -19.07 14.22
N THR A 384 -1.26 -18.75 15.43
CA THR A 384 -1.68 -17.39 15.78
C THR A 384 -0.48 -16.56 16.20
N VAL A 385 -0.27 -15.41 15.58
CA VAL A 385 0.59 -14.33 16.05
C VAL A 385 -0.18 -13.59 17.15
N GLY A 386 0.42 -13.49 18.35
CA GLY A 386 -0.22 -12.88 19.52
C GLY A 386 -0.55 -11.40 19.31
N SER A 387 -1.47 -10.88 20.11
CA SER A 387 -1.72 -9.43 20.14
C SER A 387 -0.51 -8.67 20.70
N PHE A 388 -0.34 -7.43 20.26
CA PHE A 388 0.75 -6.55 20.71
C PHE A 388 0.18 -5.29 21.37
N THR A 389 0.62 -5.03 22.61
CA THR A 389 0.12 -3.92 23.42
C THR A 389 1.28 -3.13 24.01
N THR A 390 1.41 -1.85 23.65
CA THR A 390 2.44 -0.97 24.21
C THR A 390 1.83 0.15 25.04
N LEU A 391 2.53 0.55 26.10
CA LEU A 391 2.21 1.70 26.95
C LEU A 391 3.27 2.77 26.79
N ASN A 392 2.85 3.95 26.30
CA ASN A 392 3.71 5.12 26.20
C ASN A 392 3.36 6.11 27.31
N LEU A 393 4.36 6.64 28.00
CA LEU A 393 4.21 7.61 29.08
C LEU A 393 4.98 8.89 28.75
N GLN A 394 4.42 10.05 29.05
CA GLN A 394 5.10 11.33 28.89
C GLN A 394 4.73 12.28 30.01
N ALA A 395 5.72 12.97 30.58
CA ALA A 395 5.54 14.15 31.42
C ALA A 395 6.03 15.37 30.68
N ARG A 396 5.28 16.49 30.77
CA ARG A 396 5.65 17.78 30.17
C ARG A 396 5.60 18.91 31.20
N TYR A 397 6.47 19.89 31.02
CA TYR A 397 6.51 21.10 31.84
C TYR A 397 6.57 22.35 30.95
N THR A 398 5.69 23.31 31.23
CA THR A 398 5.51 24.54 30.45
C THR A 398 5.72 25.83 31.28
N GLY A 399 6.23 25.73 32.50
CA GLY A 399 6.39 26.88 33.41
C GLY A 399 7.50 27.86 33.04
N PHE A 400 8.22 27.66 31.95
CA PHE A 400 9.15 28.62 31.38
C PHE A 400 8.53 29.34 30.18
N GLU A 401 8.67 30.65 30.10
CA GLU A 401 8.13 31.44 28.98
C GLU A 401 8.73 30.96 27.64
N GLY A 402 7.88 30.62 26.69
CA GLY A 402 8.28 30.13 25.36
C GLY A 402 8.90 28.74 25.33
N LEU A 403 9.20 28.08 26.48
CA LEU A 403 9.89 26.79 26.53
C LEU A 403 8.99 25.70 27.08
N THR A 404 8.84 24.63 26.31
CA THR A 404 8.21 23.38 26.75
C THR A 404 9.27 22.28 26.85
N LEU A 405 9.34 21.65 28.00
CA LEU A 405 10.18 20.46 28.23
C LEU A 405 9.29 19.21 28.31
N ALA A 406 9.71 18.11 27.72
CA ALA A 406 9.04 16.83 27.88
C ALA A 406 10.07 15.70 28.08
N LEU A 407 9.70 14.76 28.94
CA LEU A 407 10.40 13.49 29.13
C LEU A 407 9.39 12.38 28.85
N GLY A 408 9.75 11.43 28.01
CA GLY A 408 8.86 10.34 27.64
C GLY A 408 9.54 8.98 27.64
N ILE A 409 8.72 7.97 27.75
CA ILE A 409 9.09 6.56 27.64
C ILE A 409 8.08 5.92 26.70
N ASP A 410 8.52 5.52 25.52
CA ASP A 410 7.73 4.68 24.62
C ASP A 410 7.93 3.23 25.01
N ASN A 411 6.86 2.43 24.91
CA ASN A 411 6.83 1.04 25.35
C ASN A 411 7.37 0.87 26.78
N ALA A 412 6.76 1.56 27.75
CA ALA A 412 7.23 1.59 29.15
C ALA A 412 7.25 0.22 29.84
N LEU A 413 6.53 -0.75 29.32
CA LEU A 413 6.48 -2.13 29.81
C LEU A 413 7.52 -3.03 29.17
N ASP A 414 8.31 -2.52 28.20
CA ASP A 414 9.33 -3.26 27.45
C ASP A 414 8.78 -4.52 26.77
N GLU A 415 7.56 -4.39 26.19
CA GLU A 415 6.90 -5.49 25.50
C GLU A 415 7.63 -5.81 24.21
N GLU A 416 7.96 -7.08 24.00
CA GLU A 416 8.58 -7.56 22.77
C GLU A 416 7.52 -7.88 21.70
N PRO A 417 7.79 -7.64 20.39
CA PRO A 417 6.91 -8.08 19.33
C PRO A 417 6.57 -9.57 19.43
N PRO A 418 5.31 -9.97 19.17
CA PRO A 418 4.96 -11.38 19.15
C PRO A 418 5.70 -12.10 18.03
N PHE A 419 6.14 -13.33 18.32
CA PHE A 419 6.85 -14.10 17.33
C PHE A 419 5.94 -14.46 16.13
N ALA A 420 6.43 -14.18 14.93
CA ALA A 420 5.85 -14.57 13.66
C ALA A 420 6.89 -15.29 12.81
N ILE A 421 6.45 -16.26 12.01
CA ILE A 421 7.31 -16.94 11.03
C ILE A 421 7.49 -16.04 9.81
N GLY A 422 6.43 -15.35 9.39
CA GLY A 422 6.44 -14.50 8.23
C GLY A 422 6.39 -15.28 6.92
N ASP A 423 6.49 -14.56 5.82
CA ASP A 423 6.51 -15.14 4.48
C ASP A 423 7.90 -15.61 4.02
N GLY A 424 8.89 -15.54 4.90
CA GLY A 424 10.27 -15.98 4.65
C GLY A 424 11.11 -15.00 3.82
N ASP A 425 10.49 -14.16 3.00
CA ASP A 425 11.18 -13.19 2.14
C ASP A 425 11.34 -11.82 2.80
N THR A 426 10.34 -11.37 3.56
CA THR A 426 10.31 -10.03 4.16
C THR A 426 10.58 -10.01 5.66
N ASP A 427 10.20 -11.05 6.40
CA ASP A 427 10.27 -11.08 7.87
C ASP A 427 11.30 -12.08 8.44
N LEU A 428 12.57 -11.89 8.09
CA LEU A 428 13.68 -12.70 8.59
C LEU A 428 13.97 -12.53 10.10
N TYR A 429 13.24 -11.65 10.78
CA TYR A 429 13.54 -11.25 12.16
C TYR A 429 12.72 -11.95 13.23
N GLY A 430 11.77 -12.81 12.84
CA GLY A 430 10.88 -13.52 13.77
C GLY A 430 9.73 -12.67 14.31
N TYR A 431 9.40 -11.56 13.66
CA TYR A 431 8.23 -10.71 13.94
C TYR A 431 7.84 -9.95 12.66
N VAL A 432 6.60 -9.44 12.59
CA VAL A 432 6.12 -8.68 11.43
C VAL A 432 6.63 -7.25 11.49
N SER A 433 7.66 -6.95 10.69
CA SER A 433 8.40 -5.68 10.72
C SER A 433 7.57 -4.47 10.29
N GLY A 434 6.57 -4.67 9.41
CA GLY A 434 5.65 -3.64 8.96
C GLY A 434 4.61 -3.21 10.01
N MET A 435 4.44 -3.98 11.09
CA MET A 435 3.38 -3.78 12.09
C MET A 435 3.91 -3.54 13.51
N HIS A 436 5.03 -4.11 13.86
CA HIS A 436 5.55 -4.14 15.23
C HIS A 436 6.88 -3.40 15.33
N ASP A 437 7.04 -2.57 16.37
CA ASP A 437 8.28 -1.86 16.66
C ASP A 437 9.15 -2.70 17.59
N PRO A 438 10.34 -3.18 17.14
CA PRO A 438 11.21 -4.05 17.92
C PRO A 438 12.11 -3.30 18.91
N ARG A 439 12.06 -1.98 18.99
CA ARG A 439 13.00 -1.18 19.79
C ARG A 439 12.88 -1.42 21.31
N GLY A 440 11.81 -2.08 21.76
CA GLY A 440 11.54 -2.24 23.17
C GLY A 440 11.30 -0.89 23.85
N GLN A 441 11.72 -0.76 25.12
CA GLN A 441 11.59 0.48 25.88
C GLN A 441 12.52 1.57 25.34
N PHE A 442 11.95 2.71 24.95
CA PHE A 442 12.70 3.86 24.42
C PHE A 442 12.45 5.13 25.26
N ILE A 443 13.51 5.66 25.86
CA ILE A 443 13.46 6.87 26.71
C ILE A 443 13.95 8.07 25.89
N TYR A 444 13.19 9.17 25.92
CA TYR A 444 13.56 10.40 25.22
C TYR A 444 13.28 11.67 26.01
N GLY A 445 14.06 12.72 25.71
CA GLY A 445 13.83 14.08 26.17
C GLY A 445 13.63 15.03 25.00
N LYS A 446 12.67 15.95 25.13
CA LYS A 446 12.35 16.97 24.11
C LYS A 446 12.28 18.34 24.74
N ALA A 447 12.93 19.32 24.11
CA ALA A 447 12.79 20.75 24.42
C ALA A 447 12.25 21.48 23.17
N THR A 448 11.17 22.23 23.32
CA THR A 448 10.56 23.03 22.25
C THR A 448 10.50 24.48 22.68
N TYR A 449 11.16 25.37 21.95
CA TYR A 449 11.14 26.80 22.19
C TYR A 449 10.37 27.52 21.08
N ARG A 450 9.45 28.41 21.48
CA ARG A 450 8.70 29.27 20.55
C ARG A 450 9.11 30.72 20.80
N PHE A 451 9.60 31.37 19.74
CA PHE A 451 10.03 32.77 19.73
C PHE A 451 8.83 33.71 19.69
#